data_5b0e46c97c2e2d91f349c8ad3561e013
#
_entry.id   5b0e46c97c2e2d91f349c8ad3561e013
#
_cell.length_a   1.000
_cell.length_b   1.000
_cell.length_c   1.000
_cell.angle_alpha   90.00
_cell.angle_beta   90.00
_cell.angle_gamma   90.00
#
_symmetry.space_group_name_H-M   'P 1'
#
loop_
_entity.id
_entity.type
_entity.pdbx_description
1 polymer ?
#
loop_
_entity_poly.entity_id
_entity_poly.type
_entity_poly.pdbx_seq_one_letter_code
_entity_poly.pdbx_strand_id
1 'polypeptide(L)'
;MEKKLNMKKVLMIILGLSGLGLSAQKKWSLRECVDYATEHNLQVIQNQYSKQIQDVNLKIAQNSYLPSVSANLGNNVSFGQASLGTGSIRNDVFRNNANVAADILVYNNGRLEKTIRKTQFDVEASQYDIETIKNDISLQIAQQYLTTLLNKEIVKIAQSATENAKKQFDRAKITTEVGTTAQTIVAEAEAAWAREKQNLKTAEINVGRSLFALAQLLQLQDYKNFDVENVEIGKQLSPQLISVDEVLNTAYESQPQIKAAESRIKSAEAQTEVTKTSFWPTLTASVGIGSFYNNLLNTNNVGNEFFYVNERSFFGQYKDNFGQQGGLSLNIPIFNKGITRLQVEQSKINENIAKNSLDQQKQAVRQNVQKAQFDVDANYEVYLAAVEAEKSTKLAMDFADKSYAAGRGTIYDLNIARNNYANAQGSVEQAKYNYLFSLKLLNFYAGIPLSL
;
A
#
# COMPACT_ATOMS: atom_id res chain seq x y z
N MET A 1 33.74 50.67 -29.19
CA MET A 1 32.48 49.89 -29.34
C MET A 1 32.38 48.64 -28.39
N GLU A 2 33.49 48.16 -27.83
CA GLU A 2 33.55 46.96 -26.97
C GLU A 2 33.08 47.13 -25.50
N LYS A 3 33.16 48.35 -24.93
CA LYS A 3 32.72 48.59 -23.53
C LYS A 3 31.19 48.54 -23.32
N LYS A 4 30.37 48.78 -24.37
CA LYS A 4 28.88 48.69 -24.28
C LYS A 4 28.34 47.25 -24.35
N LEU A 5 29.14 46.31 -24.89
CA LEU A 5 28.74 44.92 -25.05
C LEU A 5 28.85 44.13 -23.72
N ASN A 6 29.82 44.50 -22.87
CA ASN A 6 30.03 43.85 -21.57
C ASN A 6 28.97 44.27 -20.53
N MET A 7 28.48 45.50 -20.59
CA MET A 7 27.45 45.99 -19.65
C MET A 7 26.07 45.33 -19.89
N LYS A 8 25.72 45.00 -21.15
CA LYS A 8 24.50 44.24 -21.46
C LYS A 8 24.58 42.78 -21.01
N LYS A 9 25.77 42.14 -21.09
CA LYS A 9 25.99 40.79 -20.60
C LYS A 9 25.95 40.70 -19.06
N VAL A 10 26.49 41.70 -18.37
CA VAL A 10 26.42 41.81 -16.90
C VAL A 10 24.99 42.11 -16.45
N LEU A 11 24.23 42.93 -17.17
CA LEU A 11 22.82 43.20 -16.87
C LEU A 11 21.93 41.98 -17.11
N MET A 12 22.20 41.13 -18.14
CA MET A 12 21.51 39.86 -18.35
C MET A 12 21.84 38.80 -17.27
N ILE A 13 23.04 38.79 -16.75
CA ILE A 13 23.44 37.90 -15.65
C ILE A 13 22.76 38.31 -14.33
N ILE A 14 22.64 39.63 -14.08
CA ILE A 14 21.93 40.15 -12.90
C ILE A 14 20.41 39.94 -13.00
N LEU A 15 19.80 40.02 -14.19
CA LEU A 15 18.38 39.65 -14.39
C LEU A 15 18.15 38.13 -14.33
N GLY A 16 19.15 37.30 -14.64
CA GLY A 16 19.07 35.85 -14.53
C GLY A 16 19.20 35.33 -13.10
N LEU A 17 19.80 36.09 -12.18
CA LEU A 17 19.90 35.71 -10.76
C LEU A 17 18.71 36.20 -9.90
N SER A 18 17.89 37.12 -10.40
CA SER A 18 16.67 37.55 -9.69
C SER A 18 15.48 36.61 -9.87
N GLY A 19 15.65 35.55 -10.64
CA GLY A 19 14.69 34.45 -10.81
C GLY A 19 14.85 33.31 -9.81
N LEU A 20 15.68 33.41 -8.77
CA LEU A 20 15.63 32.58 -7.58
C LEU A 20 14.40 32.99 -6.78
N GLY A 21 13.25 32.53 -7.26
CA GLY A 21 11.96 32.72 -6.61
C GLY A 21 12.07 32.35 -5.14
N LEU A 22 11.66 33.27 -4.30
CA LEU A 22 11.10 32.94 -3.00
C LEU A 22 10.08 31.82 -3.24
N SER A 23 10.52 30.56 -3.14
CA SER A 23 9.62 29.43 -3.01
C SER A 23 8.87 29.68 -1.72
N ALA A 24 7.74 30.40 -1.79
CA ALA A 24 6.79 30.44 -0.70
C ALA A 24 6.58 28.96 -0.33
N GLN A 25 6.90 28.62 0.90
CA GLN A 25 6.77 27.27 1.41
C GLN A 25 5.36 26.80 1.09
N LYS A 26 5.23 25.88 0.12
CA LYS A 26 3.92 25.38 -0.30
C LYS A 26 3.32 24.66 0.89
N LYS A 27 2.18 25.14 1.36
CA LYS A 27 1.41 24.45 2.38
C LYS A 27 0.50 23.43 1.70
N TRP A 28 0.50 22.22 2.21
CA TRP A 28 -0.22 21.11 1.64
C TRP A 28 -1.62 20.97 2.26
N SER A 29 -2.64 20.88 1.43
CA SER A 29 -3.99 20.49 1.86
C SER A 29 -4.05 18.98 2.16
N LEU A 30 -5.07 18.54 2.89
CA LEU A 30 -5.30 17.11 3.13
C LEU A 30 -5.40 16.34 1.80
N ARG A 31 -6.12 16.88 0.84
CA ARG A 31 -6.31 16.25 -0.47
C ARG A 31 -4.98 16.07 -1.21
N GLU A 32 -4.15 17.12 -1.27
CA GLU A 32 -2.82 17.02 -1.88
C GLU A 32 -1.93 15.97 -1.21
N CYS A 33 -2.02 15.86 0.14
CA CYS A 33 -1.28 14.82 0.86
C CYS A 33 -1.76 13.42 0.48
N VAL A 34 -3.08 13.19 0.40
CA VAL A 34 -3.66 11.91 0.00
C VAL A 34 -3.33 11.56 -1.44
N ASP A 35 -3.52 12.51 -2.38
CA ASP A 35 -3.24 12.30 -3.80
C ASP A 35 -1.76 11.93 -4.01
N TYR A 36 -0.86 12.71 -3.40
CA TYR A 36 0.58 12.43 -3.47
C TYR A 36 0.95 11.04 -2.94
N ALA A 37 0.43 10.68 -1.76
CA ALA A 37 0.75 9.38 -1.16
C ALA A 37 0.19 8.21 -1.98
N THR A 38 -1.02 8.33 -2.53
CA THR A 38 -1.60 7.27 -3.37
C THR A 38 -0.84 7.05 -4.67
N GLU A 39 -0.06 8.03 -5.14
CA GLU A 39 0.80 7.91 -6.32
C GLU A 39 2.22 7.44 -6.01
N HIS A 40 2.79 7.85 -4.87
CA HIS A 40 4.22 7.69 -4.60
C HIS A 40 4.54 6.69 -3.47
N ASN A 41 3.54 6.27 -2.68
CA ASN A 41 3.79 5.37 -1.56
C ASN A 41 4.26 3.98 -2.02
N LEU A 42 5.36 3.51 -1.44
CA LEU A 42 6.01 2.25 -1.81
C LEU A 42 5.08 1.02 -1.62
N GLN A 43 4.15 1.06 -0.67
CA GLN A 43 3.18 -0.03 -0.48
C GLN A 43 2.17 -0.08 -1.64
N VAL A 44 1.72 1.10 -2.13
CA VAL A 44 0.87 1.18 -3.33
C VAL A 44 1.62 0.66 -4.55
N ILE A 45 2.86 1.11 -4.76
CA ILE A 45 3.71 0.67 -5.87
C ILE A 45 3.96 -0.85 -5.80
N GLN A 46 4.22 -1.40 -4.61
CA GLN A 46 4.37 -2.83 -4.41
C GLN A 46 3.11 -3.61 -4.83
N ASN A 47 1.93 -3.14 -4.46
CA ASN A 47 0.67 -3.77 -4.88
C ASN A 47 0.41 -3.61 -6.40
N GLN A 48 0.82 -2.48 -7.00
CA GLN A 48 0.77 -2.31 -8.46
C GLN A 48 1.67 -3.33 -9.17
N TYR A 49 2.88 -3.60 -8.67
CA TYR A 49 3.73 -4.67 -9.21
C TYR A 49 3.12 -6.06 -9.00
N SER A 50 2.47 -6.31 -7.88
CA SER A 50 1.76 -7.56 -7.64
C SER A 50 0.62 -7.76 -8.65
N LYS A 51 -0.13 -6.70 -8.95
CA LYS A 51 -1.16 -6.71 -10.00
C LYS A 51 -0.55 -6.93 -11.39
N GLN A 52 0.58 -6.29 -11.71
CA GLN A 52 1.29 -6.53 -12.98
C GLN A 52 1.73 -7.99 -13.14
N ILE A 53 2.14 -8.67 -12.05
CA ILE A 53 2.41 -10.11 -12.07
C ILE A 53 1.16 -10.89 -12.48
N GLN A 54 -0.02 -10.54 -11.93
CA GLN A 54 -1.27 -11.21 -12.33
C GLN A 54 -1.66 -10.90 -13.78
N ASP A 55 -1.42 -9.68 -14.27
CA ASP A 55 -1.61 -9.34 -15.71
C ASP A 55 -0.71 -10.18 -16.62
N VAL A 56 0.54 -10.42 -16.22
CA VAL A 56 1.46 -11.31 -16.95
C VAL A 56 0.99 -12.75 -16.88
N ASN A 57 0.51 -13.23 -15.71
CA ASN A 57 -0.06 -14.58 -15.58
C ASN A 57 -1.28 -14.77 -16.50
N LEU A 58 -2.12 -13.73 -16.63
CA LEU A 58 -3.24 -13.76 -17.59
C LEU A 58 -2.75 -13.88 -19.03
N LYS A 59 -1.71 -13.14 -19.42
CA LYS A 59 -1.10 -13.26 -20.76
C LYS A 59 -0.49 -14.64 -20.97
N ILE A 60 0.18 -15.23 -19.97
CA ILE A 60 0.71 -16.60 -20.02
C ILE A 60 -0.43 -17.60 -20.25
N ALA A 61 -1.55 -17.45 -19.51
CA ALA A 61 -2.71 -18.31 -19.71
C ALA A 61 -3.31 -18.17 -21.12
N GLN A 62 -3.41 -16.95 -21.64
CA GLN A 62 -3.87 -16.68 -23.01
C GLN A 62 -2.91 -17.27 -24.07
N ASN A 63 -1.60 -17.10 -23.87
CA ASN A 63 -0.58 -17.62 -24.80
C ASN A 63 -0.50 -19.14 -24.78
N SER A 64 -1.10 -19.82 -23.80
CA SER A 64 -1.17 -21.29 -23.78
C SER A 64 -2.01 -21.90 -24.92
N TYR A 65 -2.72 -21.08 -25.72
CA TYR A 65 -3.33 -21.47 -26.98
C TYR A 65 -2.33 -21.53 -28.16
N LEU A 66 -1.17 -20.92 -28.03
CA LEU A 66 -0.16 -20.90 -29.09
C LEU A 66 0.65 -22.19 -29.08
N PRO A 67 1.15 -22.64 -30.24
CA PRO A 67 2.08 -23.75 -30.28
C PRO A 67 3.40 -23.39 -29.58
N SER A 68 3.97 -24.37 -28.89
CA SER A 68 5.36 -24.30 -28.43
C SER A 68 6.28 -24.82 -29.51
N VAL A 69 7.39 -24.12 -29.76
CA VAL A 69 8.42 -24.57 -30.70
C VAL A 69 9.73 -24.71 -29.95
N SER A 70 10.35 -25.86 -30.03
CA SER A 70 11.62 -26.14 -29.39
C SER A 70 12.61 -26.75 -30.37
N ALA A 71 13.89 -26.43 -30.21
CA ALA A 71 14.99 -27.08 -30.91
C ALA A 71 15.86 -27.81 -29.87
N ASN A 72 16.20 -29.06 -30.20
CA ASN A 72 17.10 -29.89 -29.38
C ASN A 72 18.29 -30.35 -30.17
N LEU A 73 19.50 -30.17 -29.65
CA LEU A 73 20.75 -30.70 -30.15
C LEU A 73 21.33 -31.58 -29.04
N GLY A 74 21.40 -32.87 -29.33
CA GLY A 74 21.91 -33.86 -28.37
C GLY A 74 23.13 -34.57 -28.90
N ASN A 75 24.12 -34.77 -28.00
CA ASN A 75 25.27 -35.66 -28.25
C ASN A 75 25.24 -36.76 -27.19
N ASN A 76 25.35 -37.99 -27.63
CA ASN A 76 25.42 -39.14 -26.75
C ASN A 76 26.56 -40.06 -27.19
N VAL A 77 27.37 -40.49 -26.24
CA VAL A 77 28.38 -41.55 -26.44
C VAL A 77 27.92 -42.75 -25.62
N SER A 78 27.78 -43.87 -26.27
CA SER A 78 27.37 -45.13 -25.65
C SER A 78 28.46 -46.17 -25.84
N PHE A 79 28.90 -46.73 -24.70
CA PHE A 79 29.87 -47.86 -24.69
C PHE A 79 29.16 -49.10 -24.17
N GLY A 80 29.19 -50.20 -24.93
CA GLY A 80 28.49 -51.40 -24.47
C GLY A 80 28.27 -52.44 -25.55
N GLN A 81 27.43 -53.41 -25.22
CA GLN A 81 27.01 -54.46 -26.15
C GLN A 81 25.59 -54.22 -26.63
N ALA A 82 25.38 -54.36 -27.95
CA ALA A 82 24.05 -54.44 -28.55
C ALA A 82 23.65 -55.88 -28.77
N SER A 83 22.43 -56.25 -28.44
CA SER A 83 21.88 -57.59 -28.75
C SER A 83 21.39 -57.61 -30.19
N LEU A 84 21.86 -58.62 -30.94
CA LEU A 84 21.46 -58.94 -32.30
C LEU A 84 20.85 -60.33 -32.26
N GLY A 85 19.55 -60.47 -32.12
CA GLY A 85 18.77 -61.72 -32.21
C GLY A 85 19.44 -63.06 -31.88
N THR A 86 20.65 -63.32 -32.40
CA THR A 86 21.45 -64.52 -32.22
C THR A 86 22.74 -64.36 -31.44
N GLY A 87 23.00 -63.16 -30.89
CA GLY A 87 24.21 -62.89 -30.12
C GLY A 87 24.32 -61.43 -29.67
N SER A 88 25.40 -61.05 -28.98
CA SER A 88 25.71 -59.67 -28.61
C SER A 88 27.01 -59.24 -29.25
N ILE A 89 27.06 -58.01 -29.75
CA ILE A 89 28.23 -57.38 -30.34
C ILE A 89 28.58 -56.13 -29.58
N ARG A 90 29.86 -55.82 -29.46
CA ARG A 90 30.31 -54.53 -28.89
C ARG A 90 29.91 -53.41 -29.85
N ASN A 91 29.14 -52.44 -29.31
CA ASN A 91 28.58 -51.33 -30.06
C ASN A 91 28.88 -50.02 -29.32
N ASP A 92 30.10 -49.52 -29.51
CA ASP A 92 30.50 -48.21 -28.98
C ASP A 92 30.11 -47.15 -30.04
N VAL A 93 29.18 -46.28 -29.72
CA VAL A 93 28.56 -45.35 -30.71
C VAL A 93 28.59 -43.91 -30.18
N PHE A 94 29.07 -43.00 -31.01
CA PHE A 94 28.79 -41.60 -30.90
C PHE A 94 27.55 -41.28 -31.73
N ARG A 95 26.55 -40.68 -31.09
CA ARG A 95 25.32 -40.22 -31.73
C ARG A 95 25.15 -38.72 -31.51
N ASN A 96 24.94 -37.99 -32.59
CA ASN A 96 24.51 -36.63 -32.58
C ASN A 96 23.11 -36.55 -33.18
N ASN A 97 22.19 -35.84 -32.54
CA ASN A 97 20.84 -35.63 -33.07
C ASN A 97 20.48 -34.15 -33.00
N ALA A 98 19.81 -33.65 -34.03
CA ALA A 98 19.22 -32.34 -34.07
C ALA A 98 17.75 -32.47 -34.46
N ASN A 99 16.87 -31.90 -33.69
CA ASN A 99 15.44 -31.88 -33.98
C ASN A 99 14.83 -30.55 -33.64
N VAL A 100 13.83 -30.14 -34.42
CA VAL A 100 12.92 -29.04 -34.13
C VAL A 100 11.52 -29.64 -34.04
N ALA A 101 10.82 -29.34 -32.93
CA ALA A 101 9.46 -29.82 -32.71
C ALA A 101 8.54 -28.68 -32.35
N ALA A 102 7.31 -28.74 -32.80
CA ALA A 102 6.22 -27.86 -32.40
C ALA A 102 5.06 -28.69 -31.86
N ASP A 103 4.55 -28.26 -30.69
CA ASP A 103 3.44 -28.92 -30.02
C ASP A 103 2.32 -27.92 -29.76
N ILE A 104 1.07 -28.33 -29.96
CA ILE A 104 -0.11 -27.54 -29.68
C ILE A 104 -1.17 -28.41 -29.01
N LEU A 105 -1.79 -27.84 -27.97
CA LEU A 105 -2.92 -28.45 -27.30
C LEU A 105 -4.20 -28.17 -28.07
N VAL A 106 -4.79 -29.23 -28.68
CA VAL A 106 -5.98 -29.11 -29.54
C VAL A 106 -7.28 -29.18 -28.73
N TYR A 107 -7.32 -30.09 -27.75
CA TYR A 107 -8.51 -30.28 -26.93
C TYR A 107 -8.14 -30.64 -25.47
N ASN A 108 -8.80 -30.01 -24.49
CA ASN A 108 -8.60 -30.24 -23.05
C ASN A 108 -9.85 -29.96 -22.22
N ASN A 109 -11.02 -30.16 -22.80
CA ASN A 109 -12.31 -29.88 -22.15
C ASN A 109 -12.44 -28.45 -21.62
N GLY A 110 -11.96 -27.45 -22.37
CA GLY A 110 -12.04 -26.04 -22.01
C GLY A 110 -11.12 -25.64 -20.83
N ARG A 111 -10.10 -26.45 -20.48
CA ARG A 111 -9.19 -26.15 -19.37
C ARG A 111 -8.49 -24.80 -19.55
N LEU A 112 -8.05 -24.48 -20.77
CA LEU A 112 -7.38 -23.20 -21.06
C LEU A 112 -8.34 -22.02 -20.81
N GLU A 113 -9.55 -22.08 -21.32
CA GLU A 113 -10.56 -21.05 -21.12
C GLU A 113 -10.90 -20.85 -19.64
N LYS A 114 -11.10 -21.95 -18.90
CA LYS A 114 -11.35 -21.93 -17.46
C LYS A 114 -10.17 -21.35 -16.66
N THR A 115 -8.94 -21.65 -17.11
CA THR A 115 -7.71 -21.09 -16.50
C THR A 115 -7.62 -19.59 -16.75
N ILE A 116 -7.94 -19.12 -17.97
CA ILE A 116 -8.00 -17.69 -18.28
C ILE A 116 -9.02 -16.99 -17.38
N ARG A 117 -10.23 -17.55 -17.27
CA ARG A 117 -11.29 -16.99 -16.42
C ARG A 117 -10.87 -16.92 -14.96
N LYS A 118 -10.24 -17.97 -14.43
CA LYS A 118 -9.67 -17.98 -13.09
C LYS A 118 -8.67 -16.84 -12.90
N THR A 119 -7.73 -16.69 -13.84
CA THR A 119 -6.68 -15.66 -13.75
C THR A 119 -7.25 -14.24 -13.93
N GLN A 120 -8.35 -14.07 -14.69
CA GLN A 120 -9.06 -12.80 -14.76
C GLN A 120 -9.60 -12.36 -13.39
N PHE A 121 -10.18 -13.29 -12.62
CA PHE A 121 -10.62 -13.00 -11.26
C PHE A 121 -9.46 -12.71 -10.31
N ASP A 122 -8.27 -13.31 -10.51
CA ASP A 122 -7.07 -12.98 -9.73
C ASP A 122 -6.58 -11.55 -10.03
N VAL A 123 -6.64 -11.12 -11.30
CA VAL A 123 -6.34 -9.73 -11.70
C VAL A 123 -7.33 -8.76 -11.06
N GLU A 124 -8.63 -9.08 -11.11
CA GLU A 124 -9.68 -8.26 -10.48
C GLU A 124 -9.47 -8.14 -8.96
N ALA A 125 -9.19 -9.23 -8.28
CA ALA A 125 -8.88 -9.22 -6.85
C ALA A 125 -7.68 -8.33 -6.53
N SER A 126 -6.59 -8.44 -7.31
CA SER A 126 -5.39 -7.62 -7.13
C SER A 126 -5.63 -6.13 -7.39
N GLN A 127 -6.57 -5.77 -8.28
CA GLN A 127 -6.98 -4.38 -8.47
C GLN A 127 -7.65 -3.82 -7.22
N TYR A 128 -8.56 -4.58 -6.60
CA TYR A 128 -9.20 -4.18 -5.35
C TYR A 128 -8.24 -4.15 -4.15
N ASP A 129 -7.18 -4.98 -4.16
CA ASP A 129 -6.11 -4.90 -3.16
C ASP A 129 -5.38 -3.56 -3.22
N ILE A 130 -5.11 -3.03 -4.42
CA ILE A 130 -4.51 -1.69 -4.59
C ILE A 130 -5.43 -0.62 -4.00
N GLU A 131 -6.74 -0.70 -4.28
CA GLU A 131 -7.71 0.25 -3.75
C GLU A 131 -7.82 0.18 -2.22
N THR A 132 -7.74 -1.03 -1.65
CA THR A 132 -7.71 -1.23 -0.19
C THR A 132 -6.51 -0.53 0.44
N ILE A 133 -5.31 -0.75 -0.08
CA ILE A 133 -4.09 -0.10 0.43
C ILE A 133 -4.15 1.43 0.28
N LYS A 134 -4.69 1.94 -0.84
CA LYS A 134 -4.91 3.38 -1.00
C LYS A 134 -5.85 3.95 0.05
N ASN A 135 -6.93 3.25 0.37
CA ASN A 135 -7.87 3.63 1.40
C ASN A 135 -7.22 3.66 2.80
N ASP A 136 -6.45 2.61 3.14
CA ASP A 136 -5.76 2.53 4.43
C ASP A 136 -4.75 3.67 4.61
N ILE A 137 -3.97 3.96 3.58
CA ILE A 137 -2.99 5.06 3.57
C ILE A 137 -3.72 6.41 3.69
N SER A 138 -4.83 6.60 2.97
CA SER A 138 -5.62 7.84 3.03
C SER A 138 -6.15 8.11 4.42
N LEU A 139 -6.64 7.08 5.12
CA LEU A 139 -7.10 7.18 6.51
C LEU A 139 -5.95 7.53 7.48
N GLN A 140 -4.80 6.88 7.33
CA GLN A 140 -3.61 7.18 8.15
C GLN A 140 -3.15 8.63 7.97
N ILE A 141 -3.13 9.11 6.72
CA ILE A 141 -2.79 10.49 6.41
C ILE A 141 -3.80 11.47 7.01
N ALA A 142 -5.10 11.19 6.88
CA ALA A 142 -6.14 12.04 7.45
C ALA A 142 -6.01 12.16 8.98
N GLN A 143 -5.74 11.04 9.67
CA GLN A 143 -5.50 11.04 11.11
C GLN A 143 -4.26 11.86 11.48
N GLN A 144 -3.14 11.66 10.80
CA GLN A 144 -1.90 12.38 11.10
C GLN A 144 -1.99 13.86 10.75
N TYR A 145 -2.72 14.20 9.68
CA TYR A 145 -2.98 15.58 9.27
C TYR A 145 -3.80 16.32 10.34
N LEU A 146 -4.89 15.73 10.82
CA LEU A 146 -5.71 16.30 11.91
C LEU A 146 -4.92 16.44 13.23
N THR A 147 -4.07 15.46 13.54
CA THR A 147 -3.15 15.54 14.68
C THR A 147 -2.19 16.74 14.55
N THR A 148 -1.72 17.01 13.33
CA THR A 148 -0.84 18.16 13.07
C THR A 148 -1.60 19.48 13.25
N LEU A 149 -2.84 19.57 12.76
CA LEU A 149 -3.68 20.75 12.98
C LEU A 149 -3.96 20.98 14.45
N LEU A 150 -4.30 19.95 15.21
CA LEU A 150 -4.48 20.01 16.65
C LEU A 150 -3.22 20.58 17.35
N ASN A 151 -2.04 20.05 17.04
CA ASN A 151 -0.80 20.54 17.64
C ASN A 151 -0.54 22.02 17.31
N LYS A 152 -0.91 22.49 16.11
CA LYS A 152 -0.84 23.90 15.73
C LYS A 152 -1.79 24.76 16.58
N GLU A 153 -3.01 24.29 16.90
CA GLU A 153 -3.92 25.00 17.79
C GLU A 153 -3.38 25.05 19.22
N ILE A 154 -2.79 23.97 19.74
CA ILE A 154 -2.14 23.95 21.06
C ILE A 154 -0.99 24.96 21.14
N VAL A 155 -0.22 25.16 20.05
CA VAL A 155 0.81 26.22 20.01
C VAL A 155 0.18 27.62 20.20
N LYS A 156 -0.95 27.92 19.53
CA LYS A 156 -1.63 29.20 19.66
C LYS A 156 -2.09 29.45 21.14
N ILE A 157 -2.60 28.41 21.78
CA ILE A 157 -2.99 28.47 23.19
C ILE A 157 -1.77 28.75 24.08
N ALA A 158 -0.68 28.01 23.90
CA ALA A 158 0.56 28.16 24.64
C ALA A 158 1.24 29.53 24.41
N GLN A 159 1.17 30.08 23.18
CA GLN A 159 1.63 31.43 22.86
C GLN A 159 0.85 32.47 23.66
N SER A 160 -0.49 32.39 23.66
CA SER A 160 -1.36 33.30 24.43
C SER A 160 -1.07 33.20 25.94
N ALA A 161 -0.90 32.00 26.48
CA ALA A 161 -0.52 31.78 27.87
C ALA A 161 0.84 32.42 28.22
N THR A 162 1.85 32.22 27.33
CA THR A 162 3.19 32.80 27.51
C THR A 162 3.17 34.33 27.48
N GLU A 163 2.43 34.94 26.54
CA GLU A 163 2.27 36.40 26.47
C GLU A 163 1.59 36.96 27.74
N ASN A 164 0.55 36.29 28.24
CA ASN A 164 -0.14 36.68 29.43
C ASN A 164 0.76 36.58 30.68
N ALA A 165 1.54 35.50 30.79
CA ALA A 165 2.51 35.32 31.87
C ALA A 165 3.61 36.40 31.81
N LYS A 166 4.08 36.76 30.59
CA LYS A 166 5.05 37.86 30.43
C LYS A 166 4.49 39.18 30.88
N LYS A 167 3.25 39.56 30.50
CA LYS A 167 2.60 40.80 30.94
C LYS A 167 2.51 40.86 32.47
N GLN A 168 2.27 39.74 33.14
CA GLN A 168 2.25 39.68 34.61
C GLN A 168 3.64 39.87 35.22
N PHE A 169 4.66 39.23 34.66
CA PHE A 169 6.05 39.44 35.09
C PHE A 169 6.46 40.88 34.92
N ASP A 170 6.21 41.52 33.77
CA ASP A 170 6.54 42.91 33.51
C ASP A 170 5.80 43.86 34.51
N ARG A 171 4.52 43.58 34.80
CA ARG A 171 3.75 44.33 35.82
C ARG A 171 4.32 44.13 37.21
N ALA A 172 4.62 42.92 37.64
CA ALA A 172 5.21 42.63 38.94
C ALA A 172 6.54 43.36 39.13
N LYS A 173 7.37 43.43 38.11
CA LYS A 173 8.64 44.12 38.11
C LYS A 173 8.43 45.63 38.35
N ILE A 174 7.56 46.28 37.58
CA ILE A 174 7.24 47.71 37.74
C ILE A 174 6.71 48.03 39.15
N THR A 175 5.75 47.24 39.65
CA THR A 175 5.13 47.48 40.97
C THR A 175 6.12 47.24 42.10
N THR A 176 7.08 46.38 41.98
CA THR A 176 8.15 46.16 42.96
C THR A 176 9.20 47.28 42.89
N GLU A 177 9.57 47.77 41.71
CA GLU A 177 10.46 48.91 41.54
C GLU A 177 9.96 50.21 42.19
N VAL A 178 8.62 50.42 42.18
CA VAL A 178 7.98 51.55 42.87
C VAL A 178 7.64 51.25 44.33
N GLY A 179 8.02 50.08 44.86
CA GLY A 179 7.90 49.74 46.29
C GLY A 179 6.53 49.28 46.73
N THR A 180 5.59 49.01 45.83
CA THR A 180 4.20 48.61 46.18
C THR A 180 4.00 47.11 46.37
N THR A 181 4.96 46.26 45.92
CA THR A 181 4.90 44.81 46.02
C THR A 181 6.24 44.20 46.46
N ALA A 182 6.18 43.00 47.06
CA ALA A 182 7.36 42.29 47.52
C ALA A 182 8.14 41.63 46.35
N GLN A 183 9.45 41.49 46.51
CA GLN A 183 10.33 40.87 45.50
C GLN A 183 10.00 39.39 45.24
N THR A 184 9.36 38.72 46.20
CA THR A 184 8.86 37.35 46.05
C THR A 184 7.82 37.25 44.92
N ILE A 185 6.98 38.27 44.71
CA ILE A 185 5.98 38.31 43.64
C ILE A 185 6.65 38.37 42.26
N VAL A 186 7.77 39.08 42.12
CA VAL A 186 8.57 39.08 40.87
C VAL A 186 9.12 37.70 40.57
N ALA A 187 9.70 37.05 41.58
CA ALA A 187 10.27 35.71 41.43
C ALA A 187 9.19 34.67 41.07
N GLU A 188 8.00 34.74 41.69
CA GLU A 188 6.87 33.85 41.31
C GLU A 188 6.35 34.10 39.90
N ALA A 189 6.23 35.37 39.48
CA ALA A 189 5.81 35.72 38.14
C ALA A 189 6.86 35.34 37.08
N GLU A 190 8.16 35.47 37.38
CA GLU A 190 9.26 35.02 36.54
C GLU A 190 9.24 33.49 36.36
N ALA A 191 9.06 32.75 37.47
CA ALA A 191 8.94 31.29 37.44
C ALA A 191 7.73 30.81 36.59
N ALA A 192 6.59 31.50 36.72
CA ALA A 192 5.40 31.22 35.92
C ALA A 192 5.67 31.47 34.43
N TRP A 193 6.27 32.64 34.10
CA TRP A 193 6.62 32.94 32.73
C TRP A 193 7.66 31.93 32.12
N ALA A 194 8.66 31.54 32.90
CA ALA A 194 9.63 30.53 32.49
C ALA A 194 8.97 29.18 32.19
N ARG A 195 7.98 28.79 33.02
CA ARG A 195 7.18 27.57 32.79
C ARG A 195 6.37 27.65 31.50
N GLU A 196 5.69 28.77 31.23
CA GLU A 196 4.91 28.92 30.01
C GLU A 196 5.80 28.96 28.76
N LYS A 197 7.01 29.53 28.82
CA LYS A 197 8.00 29.42 27.75
C LYS A 197 8.40 27.96 27.47
N GLN A 198 8.55 27.15 28.51
CA GLN A 198 8.83 25.73 28.38
C GLN A 198 7.66 25.00 27.71
N ASN A 199 6.41 25.29 28.16
CA ASN A 199 5.19 24.71 27.57
C ASN A 199 5.06 25.07 26.11
N LEU A 200 5.27 26.33 25.74
CA LEU A 200 5.29 26.77 24.33
C LEU A 200 6.34 26.01 23.51
N LYS A 201 7.56 25.91 24.05
CA LYS A 201 8.63 25.19 23.34
C LYS A 201 8.30 23.73 23.13
N THR A 202 7.67 23.09 24.12
CA THR A 202 7.19 21.70 24.00
C THR A 202 6.09 21.57 22.93
N ALA A 203 5.15 22.51 22.89
CA ALA A 203 4.09 22.53 21.87
C ALA A 203 4.67 22.72 20.45
N GLU A 204 5.63 23.64 20.27
CA GLU A 204 6.34 23.82 18.97
C GLU A 204 7.07 22.55 18.53
N ILE A 205 7.73 21.85 19.45
CA ILE A 205 8.39 20.58 19.17
C ILE A 205 7.37 19.51 18.75
N ASN A 206 6.19 19.48 19.38
CA ASN A 206 5.14 18.53 19.01
C ASN A 206 4.57 18.81 17.61
N VAL A 207 4.45 20.06 17.18
CA VAL A 207 4.14 20.41 15.78
C VAL A 207 5.23 19.85 14.85
N GLY A 208 6.49 20.09 15.17
CA GLY A 208 7.60 19.54 14.37
C GLY A 208 7.58 18.01 14.27
N ARG A 209 7.27 17.32 15.38
CA ARG A 209 7.13 15.86 15.41
C ARG A 209 5.97 15.36 14.55
N SER A 210 4.80 16.04 14.62
CA SER A 210 3.64 15.64 13.83
C SER A 210 3.82 15.90 12.33
N LEU A 211 4.47 17.02 11.96
CA LEU A 211 4.86 17.29 10.57
C LEU A 211 5.87 16.26 10.06
N PHE A 212 6.87 15.91 10.86
CA PHE A 212 7.84 14.88 10.52
C PHE A 212 7.17 13.52 10.31
N ALA A 213 6.26 13.12 11.20
CA ALA A 213 5.52 11.85 11.06
C ALA A 213 4.66 11.85 9.78
N LEU A 214 3.99 12.98 9.45
CA LEU A 214 3.23 13.11 8.23
C LEU A 214 4.14 13.06 6.99
N ALA A 215 5.28 13.75 7.00
CA ALA A 215 6.25 13.70 5.93
C ALA A 215 6.81 12.29 5.70
N GLN A 216 6.99 11.50 6.78
CA GLN A 216 7.38 10.09 6.66
C GLN A 216 6.28 9.22 6.03
N LEU A 217 5.00 9.43 6.38
CA LEU A 217 3.88 8.74 5.73
C LEU A 217 3.80 9.08 4.23
N LEU A 218 4.09 10.33 3.89
CA LEU A 218 4.19 10.80 2.50
C LEU A 218 5.49 10.36 1.80
N GLN A 219 6.46 9.83 2.55
CA GLN A 219 7.79 9.43 2.07
C GLN A 219 8.56 10.59 1.40
N LEU A 220 8.39 11.82 1.93
CA LEU A 220 9.09 13.00 1.43
C LEU A 220 10.56 12.97 1.83
N GLN A 221 11.45 13.26 0.87
CA GLN A 221 12.90 13.38 1.14
C GLN A 221 13.23 14.67 1.89
N ASP A 222 12.59 15.78 1.52
CA ASP A 222 12.73 17.07 2.20
C ASP A 222 11.56 17.31 3.16
N TYR A 223 11.71 16.82 4.39
CA TYR A 223 10.73 17.03 5.46
C TYR A 223 10.85 18.40 6.15
N LYS A 224 11.98 19.11 5.99
CA LYS A 224 12.27 20.36 6.72
C LYS A 224 11.45 21.53 6.20
N ASN A 225 11.14 21.52 4.91
CA ASN A 225 10.37 22.56 4.24
C ASN A 225 8.90 22.17 4.04
N PHE A 226 8.44 21.09 4.73
CA PHE A 226 7.08 20.61 4.67
C PHE A 226 6.21 21.31 5.71
N ASP A 227 5.05 21.83 5.30
CA ASP A 227 4.01 22.36 6.18
C ASP A 227 2.63 22.10 5.60
N VAL A 228 1.62 22.10 6.46
CA VAL A 228 0.22 21.88 6.09
C VAL A 228 -0.59 23.17 6.21
N GLU A 229 -1.65 23.25 5.40
CA GLU A 229 -2.59 24.38 5.45
C GLU A 229 -3.28 24.44 6.82
N ASN A 230 -3.48 25.66 7.31
CA ASN A 230 -4.28 25.91 8.50
C ASN A 230 -5.75 25.98 8.07
N VAL A 231 -6.52 24.98 8.43
CA VAL A 231 -7.96 24.97 8.21
C VAL A 231 -8.64 25.45 9.49
N GLU A 232 -9.36 26.58 9.43
CA GLU A 232 -10.18 27.01 10.55
C GLU A 232 -11.46 26.17 10.62
N ILE A 233 -11.51 25.30 11.61
CA ILE A 233 -12.69 24.49 11.88
C ILE A 233 -13.56 25.25 12.88
N GLY A 234 -14.81 25.53 12.50
CA GLY A 234 -15.76 26.25 13.34
C GLY A 234 -15.90 25.63 14.73
N LYS A 235 -16.18 26.51 15.72
CA LYS A 235 -16.32 26.07 17.11
C LYS A 235 -17.65 25.35 17.40
N GLN A 236 -18.67 25.51 16.56
CA GLN A 236 -19.95 24.83 16.75
C GLN A 236 -19.99 23.57 15.87
N LEU A 237 -19.90 22.42 16.51
CA LEU A 237 -20.09 21.13 15.87
C LEU A 237 -21.50 20.64 16.20
N SER A 238 -22.19 20.11 15.19
CA SER A 238 -23.53 19.52 15.36
C SER A 238 -23.43 18.00 15.34
N PRO A 239 -24.28 17.30 16.11
CA PRO A 239 -24.35 15.85 16.00
C PRO A 239 -24.86 15.48 14.61
N GLN A 240 -24.23 14.52 13.98
CA GLN A 240 -24.73 13.93 12.73
C GLN A 240 -25.39 12.59 13.08
N LEU A 241 -26.71 12.53 12.83
CA LEU A 241 -27.48 11.29 12.97
C LEU A 241 -27.35 10.51 11.64
N ILE A 242 -26.42 9.58 11.60
CA ILE A 242 -26.24 8.66 10.46
C ILE A 242 -26.71 7.27 10.91
N SER A 243 -27.57 6.65 10.12
CA SER A 243 -28.03 5.27 10.40
C SER A 243 -26.88 4.28 10.22
N VAL A 244 -26.54 3.55 11.28
CA VAL A 244 -25.51 2.49 11.23
C VAL A 244 -25.80 1.46 10.16
N ASP A 245 -27.06 1.07 10.00
CA ASP A 245 -27.47 0.06 9.01
C ASP A 245 -27.29 0.56 7.57
N GLU A 246 -27.56 1.84 7.29
CA GLU A 246 -27.32 2.44 5.98
C GLU A 246 -25.81 2.49 5.66
N VAL A 247 -24.99 2.89 6.64
CA VAL A 247 -23.52 2.89 6.49
C VAL A 247 -22.99 1.48 6.26
N LEU A 248 -23.49 0.48 7.00
CA LEU A 248 -23.09 -0.92 6.83
C LEU A 248 -23.44 -1.46 5.45
N ASN A 249 -24.65 -1.19 4.96
CA ASN A 249 -25.05 -1.65 3.63
C ASN A 249 -24.17 -1.01 2.55
N THR A 250 -23.94 0.31 2.62
CA THR A 250 -23.06 1.02 1.71
C THR A 250 -21.62 0.50 1.79
N ALA A 251 -21.11 0.25 3.01
CA ALA A 251 -19.78 -0.29 3.22
C ALA A 251 -19.61 -1.70 2.62
N TYR A 252 -20.61 -2.58 2.76
CA TYR A 252 -20.56 -3.91 2.15
C TYR A 252 -20.53 -3.88 0.63
N GLU A 253 -21.16 -2.89 0.01
CA GLU A 253 -21.17 -2.75 -1.45
C GLU A 253 -19.95 -1.99 -1.99
N SER A 254 -19.44 -1.03 -1.23
CA SER A 254 -18.41 -0.10 -1.72
C SER A 254 -16.98 -0.50 -1.34
N GLN A 255 -16.77 -1.20 -0.20
CA GLN A 255 -15.42 -1.44 0.31
C GLN A 255 -14.61 -2.40 -0.56
N PRO A 256 -13.41 -1.97 -1.05
CA PRO A 256 -12.60 -2.76 -1.97
C PRO A 256 -12.17 -4.12 -1.40
N GLN A 257 -11.91 -4.20 -0.10
CA GLN A 257 -11.53 -5.45 0.57
C GLN A 257 -12.61 -6.55 0.47
N ILE A 258 -13.89 -6.18 0.45
CA ILE A 258 -15.00 -7.12 0.26
C ILE A 258 -15.04 -7.57 -1.19
N LYS A 259 -14.93 -6.63 -2.16
CA LYS A 259 -14.88 -6.94 -3.59
C LYS A 259 -13.68 -7.82 -3.95
N ALA A 260 -12.52 -7.58 -3.32
CA ALA A 260 -11.35 -8.45 -3.48
C ALA A 260 -11.65 -9.89 -3.01
N ALA A 261 -12.29 -10.04 -1.84
CA ALA A 261 -12.67 -11.35 -1.32
C ALA A 261 -13.70 -12.06 -2.20
N GLU A 262 -14.70 -11.34 -2.76
CA GLU A 262 -15.68 -11.88 -3.71
C GLU A 262 -15.01 -12.35 -5.01
N SER A 263 -14.06 -11.57 -5.55
CA SER A 263 -13.30 -11.98 -6.74
C SER A 263 -12.43 -13.21 -6.47
N ARG A 264 -11.87 -13.35 -5.25
CA ARG A 264 -11.15 -14.57 -4.83
C ARG A 264 -12.04 -15.78 -4.71
N ILE A 265 -13.32 -15.64 -4.30
CA ILE A 265 -14.30 -16.75 -4.33
C ILE A 265 -14.53 -17.20 -5.77
N LYS A 266 -14.78 -16.25 -6.70
CA LYS A 266 -14.96 -16.56 -8.13
C LYS A 266 -13.72 -17.25 -8.73
N SER A 267 -12.51 -16.82 -8.31
CA SER A 267 -11.26 -17.47 -8.71
C SER A 267 -11.17 -18.91 -8.18
N ALA A 268 -11.51 -19.16 -6.91
CA ALA A 268 -11.50 -20.49 -6.32
C ALA A 268 -12.53 -21.44 -6.97
N GLU A 269 -13.73 -20.93 -7.29
CA GLU A 269 -14.76 -21.66 -8.04
C GLU A 269 -14.27 -22.01 -9.46
N ALA A 270 -13.67 -21.05 -10.16
CA ALA A 270 -13.07 -21.28 -11.48
C ALA A 270 -11.92 -22.30 -11.39
N GLN A 271 -11.11 -22.29 -10.32
CA GLN A 271 -10.05 -23.26 -10.09
C GLN A 271 -10.62 -24.67 -9.92
N THR A 272 -11.75 -24.82 -9.25
CA THR A 272 -12.44 -26.12 -9.14
C THR A 272 -12.89 -26.60 -10.51
N GLU A 273 -13.40 -25.73 -11.37
CA GLU A 273 -13.77 -26.08 -12.73
C GLU A 273 -12.53 -26.46 -13.59
N VAL A 274 -11.40 -25.78 -13.41
CA VAL A 274 -10.12 -26.19 -14.02
C VAL A 274 -9.71 -27.59 -13.57
N THR A 275 -9.79 -27.87 -12.28
CA THR A 275 -9.40 -29.18 -11.72
C THR A 275 -10.30 -30.31 -12.23
N LYS A 276 -11.62 -30.09 -12.39
CA LYS A 276 -12.55 -31.04 -12.98
C LYS A 276 -12.22 -31.44 -14.40
N THR A 277 -11.53 -30.59 -15.17
CA THR A 277 -11.14 -30.94 -16.54
C THR A 277 -10.16 -32.11 -16.61
N SER A 278 -9.46 -32.41 -15.51
CA SER A 278 -8.52 -33.53 -15.43
C SER A 278 -9.20 -34.91 -15.48
N PHE A 279 -10.53 -34.99 -15.43
CA PHE A 279 -11.28 -36.21 -15.71
C PHE A 279 -11.46 -36.50 -17.20
N TRP A 280 -11.22 -35.53 -18.06
CA TRP A 280 -11.52 -35.57 -19.47
C TRP A 280 -10.28 -35.80 -20.31
N PRO A 281 -10.44 -36.39 -21.51
CA PRO A 281 -9.31 -36.61 -22.45
C PRO A 281 -8.65 -35.29 -22.84
N THR A 282 -7.36 -35.39 -23.18
CA THR A 282 -6.58 -34.33 -23.79
C THR A 282 -6.04 -34.77 -25.16
N LEU A 283 -6.17 -33.91 -26.16
CA LEU A 283 -5.66 -34.12 -27.50
C LEU A 283 -4.54 -33.10 -27.79
N THR A 284 -3.37 -33.60 -28.10
CA THR A 284 -2.21 -32.79 -28.50
C THR A 284 -1.83 -33.11 -29.90
N ALA A 285 -1.55 -32.12 -30.73
CA ALA A 285 -0.92 -32.29 -32.04
C ALA A 285 0.56 -31.91 -31.94
N SER A 286 1.40 -32.69 -32.57
CA SER A 286 2.83 -32.41 -32.65
C SER A 286 3.32 -32.56 -34.10
N VAL A 287 4.25 -31.69 -34.49
CA VAL A 287 4.99 -31.80 -35.75
C VAL A 287 6.47 -31.59 -35.45
N GLY A 288 7.31 -32.32 -36.16
CA GLY A 288 8.74 -32.22 -35.95
C GLY A 288 9.54 -32.55 -37.21
N ILE A 289 10.69 -31.96 -37.29
CA ILE A 289 11.73 -32.27 -38.28
C ILE A 289 13.03 -32.57 -37.54
N GLY A 290 13.80 -33.47 -38.01
CA GLY A 290 15.06 -33.82 -37.40
C GLY A 290 15.98 -34.63 -38.25
N SER A 291 17.21 -34.75 -37.82
CA SER A 291 18.20 -35.61 -38.38
C SER A 291 19.20 -36.06 -37.33
N PHE A 292 19.97 -37.07 -37.64
CA PHE A 292 20.98 -37.58 -36.73
C PHE A 292 22.21 -38.06 -37.48
N TYR A 293 23.32 -38.06 -36.75
CA TYR A 293 24.60 -38.65 -37.16
C TYR A 293 24.96 -39.74 -36.16
N ASN A 294 25.37 -40.91 -36.68
CA ASN A 294 25.90 -42.01 -35.88
C ASN A 294 27.33 -42.34 -36.35
N ASN A 295 28.23 -42.50 -35.43
CA ASN A 295 29.59 -42.95 -35.67
C ASN A 295 29.95 -44.10 -34.70
N LEU A 296 30.30 -45.24 -35.26
CA LEU A 296 30.84 -46.39 -34.53
C LEU A 296 32.26 -46.06 -34.10
N LEU A 297 32.52 -46.07 -32.79
CA LEU A 297 33.84 -45.79 -32.22
C LEU A 297 34.74 -47.02 -32.18
N ASN A 298 34.16 -48.24 -32.31
CA ASN A 298 34.88 -49.48 -32.29
C ASN A 298 34.61 -50.25 -33.59
N THR A 299 35.54 -50.17 -34.55
CA THR A 299 35.43 -50.82 -35.89
C THR A 299 36.09 -52.19 -35.96
N ASN A 300 36.73 -52.67 -34.87
CA ASN A 300 37.64 -53.84 -34.94
C ASN A 300 36.94 -55.20 -34.90
N ASN A 301 35.63 -55.31 -34.88
CA ASN A 301 34.91 -56.57 -34.77
C ASN A 301 33.67 -56.70 -35.67
N VAL A 302 33.59 -55.98 -36.78
CA VAL A 302 32.48 -56.12 -37.71
C VAL A 302 32.94 -56.90 -38.92
N GLY A 303 33.10 -58.22 -38.75
CA GLY A 303 33.10 -59.11 -39.85
C GLY A 303 31.68 -59.29 -40.34
N ASN A 304 31.42 -58.77 -41.54
CA ASN A 304 30.28 -58.95 -42.44
C ASN A 304 29.38 -57.74 -42.64
N GLU A 305 29.15 -57.47 -43.86
CA GLU A 305 28.34 -56.63 -44.72
C GLU A 305 27.10 -55.86 -44.12
N PHE A 306 26.76 -55.99 -42.84
CA PHE A 306 25.51 -55.43 -42.32
C PHE A 306 25.63 -54.08 -41.63
N PHE A 307 26.85 -53.51 -41.47
CA PHE A 307 27.04 -52.24 -40.77
C PHE A 307 27.84 -51.22 -41.56
N TYR A 308 27.34 -50.82 -42.71
CA TYR A 308 27.88 -49.66 -43.43
C TYR A 308 27.44 -48.35 -42.86
N VAL A 309 27.87 -48.02 -41.62
CA VAL A 309 27.44 -46.79 -41.00
C VAL A 309 28.48 -45.68 -41.13
N ASN A 310 29.73 -45.95 -41.46
CA ASN A 310 30.79 -44.98 -41.42
C ASN A 310 31.35 -44.41 -42.73
N GLU A 311 30.79 -44.79 -43.88
CA GLU A 311 31.30 -44.31 -45.21
C GLU A 311 30.82 -42.89 -45.54
N ARG A 312 29.73 -42.42 -44.92
CA ARG A 312 29.16 -41.11 -45.18
C ARG A 312 29.71 -40.07 -44.20
N SER A 313 30.07 -38.89 -44.74
CA SER A 313 30.48 -37.73 -43.94
C SER A 313 29.33 -37.28 -42.99
N PHE A 314 29.66 -36.52 -41.95
CA PHE A 314 28.71 -35.95 -41.00
C PHE A 314 27.51 -35.29 -41.71
N PHE A 315 27.77 -34.38 -42.64
CA PHE A 315 26.72 -33.71 -43.40
C PHE A 315 25.99 -34.63 -44.38
N GLY A 316 26.66 -35.67 -44.90
CA GLY A 316 26.04 -36.71 -45.75
C GLY A 316 24.99 -37.50 -44.96
N GLN A 317 25.31 -37.95 -43.74
CA GLN A 317 24.35 -38.63 -42.89
C GLN A 317 23.21 -37.71 -42.46
N TYR A 318 23.47 -36.43 -42.14
CA TYR A 318 22.43 -35.49 -41.81
C TYR A 318 21.42 -35.27 -42.94
N LYS A 319 21.88 -35.27 -44.18
CA LYS A 319 21.01 -35.16 -45.34
C LYS A 319 20.17 -36.43 -45.54
N ASP A 320 20.81 -37.59 -45.42
CA ASP A 320 20.16 -38.88 -45.66
C ASP A 320 19.18 -39.28 -44.56
N ASN A 321 19.48 -38.91 -43.31
CA ASN A 321 18.68 -39.20 -42.13
C ASN A 321 17.64 -38.10 -41.83
N PHE A 322 17.52 -37.09 -42.71
CA PHE A 322 16.51 -36.05 -42.53
C PHE A 322 15.11 -36.65 -42.59
N GLY A 323 14.36 -36.43 -41.47
CA GLY A 323 13.01 -36.96 -41.34
C GLY A 323 12.03 -35.89 -40.89
N GLN A 324 10.78 -36.10 -41.24
CA GLN A 324 9.65 -35.28 -40.80
C GLN A 324 8.65 -36.22 -40.11
N GLN A 325 8.09 -35.74 -39.03
CA GLN A 325 7.06 -36.48 -38.27
C GLN A 325 5.91 -35.57 -37.92
N GLY A 326 4.72 -36.10 -37.93
CA GLY A 326 3.51 -35.45 -37.43
C GLY A 326 2.66 -36.47 -36.70
N GLY A 327 2.04 -36.06 -35.63
CA GLY A 327 1.23 -36.95 -34.81
C GLY A 327 0.14 -36.27 -34.03
N LEU A 328 -0.89 -37.04 -33.70
CA LEU A 328 -1.93 -36.69 -32.78
C LEU A 328 -1.83 -37.66 -31.58
N SER A 329 -1.78 -37.12 -30.37
CA SER A 329 -1.77 -37.92 -29.16
C SER A 329 -3.05 -37.63 -28.34
N LEU A 330 -3.88 -38.66 -28.16
CA LEU A 330 -5.07 -38.60 -27.32
C LEU A 330 -4.79 -39.34 -26.02
N ASN A 331 -4.74 -38.59 -24.92
CA ASN A 331 -4.56 -39.13 -23.58
C ASN A 331 -5.91 -39.20 -22.87
N ILE A 332 -6.37 -40.41 -22.54
CA ILE A 332 -7.66 -40.66 -21.83
C ILE A 332 -7.37 -41.18 -20.43
N PRO A 333 -7.61 -40.41 -19.40
CA PRO A 333 -7.42 -40.89 -18.03
C PRO A 333 -8.53 -41.84 -17.62
N ILE A 334 -8.23 -43.16 -17.55
CA ILE A 334 -9.21 -44.18 -17.17
C ILE A 334 -9.27 -44.36 -15.66
N PHE A 335 -8.13 -44.48 -15.01
CA PHE A 335 -8.02 -44.61 -13.56
C PHE A 335 -6.67 -44.09 -13.05
N ASN A 336 -6.71 -43.15 -12.13
CA ASN A 336 -5.53 -42.51 -11.55
C ASN A 336 -5.49 -42.63 -10.01
N LYS A 337 -5.86 -43.78 -9.48
CA LYS A 337 -5.88 -44.05 -8.02
C LYS A 337 -6.79 -43.10 -7.24
N GLY A 338 -7.80 -42.49 -7.88
CA GLY A 338 -8.71 -41.53 -7.25
C GLY A 338 -8.10 -40.12 -7.02
N ILE A 339 -6.88 -39.86 -7.49
CA ILE A 339 -6.16 -38.59 -7.24
C ILE A 339 -6.97 -37.39 -7.73
N THR A 340 -7.50 -37.40 -8.96
CA THR A 340 -8.31 -36.31 -9.51
C THR A 340 -9.53 -36.01 -8.63
N ARG A 341 -10.21 -37.05 -8.10
CA ARG A 341 -11.35 -36.88 -7.20
C ARG A 341 -10.95 -36.14 -5.92
N LEU A 342 -9.84 -36.53 -5.32
CA LEU A 342 -9.31 -35.89 -4.11
C LEU A 342 -8.86 -34.44 -4.38
N GLN A 343 -8.26 -34.17 -5.56
CA GLN A 343 -7.90 -32.82 -5.98
C GLN A 343 -9.13 -31.91 -6.17
N VAL A 344 -10.24 -32.44 -6.72
CA VAL A 344 -11.50 -31.70 -6.81
C VAL A 344 -12.09 -31.44 -5.42
N GLU A 345 -12.03 -32.41 -4.51
CA GLU A 345 -12.45 -32.23 -3.12
C GLU A 345 -11.60 -31.16 -2.41
N GLN A 346 -10.28 -31.20 -2.59
CA GLN A 346 -9.37 -30.16 -2.08
C GLN A 346 -9.72 -28.79 -2.63
N SER A 347 -10.03 -28.68 -3.94
CA SER A 347 -10.43 -27.39 -4.56
C SER A 347 -11.74 -26.87 -3.94
N LYS A 348 -12.72 -27.72 -3.64
CA LYS A 348 -13.96 -27.34 -2.95
C LYS A 348 -13.71 -26.87 -1.52
N ILE A 349 -12.77 -27.47 -0.82
CA ILE A 349 -12.35 -27.00 0.51
C ILE A 349 -11.75 -25.60 0.39
N ASN A 350 -10.93 -25.33 -0.63
CA ASN A 350 -10.37 -24.01 -0.90
C ASN A 350 -11.47 -22.96 -1.23
N GLU A 351 -12.55 -23.35 -1.93
CA GLU A 351 -13.73 -22.47 -2.09
C GLU A 351 -14.36 -22.12 -0.73
N ASN A 352 -14.52 -23.08 0.17
CA ASN A 352 -15.06 -22.82 1.50
C ASN A 352 -14.14 -21.93 2.33
N ILE A 353 -12.82 -22.08 2.19
CA ILE A 353 -11.84 -21.17 2.81
C ILE A 353 -12.01 -19.74 2.27
N ALA A 354 -12.18 -19.57 0.95
CA ALA A 354 -12.41 -18.25 0.34
C ALA A 354 -13.74 -17.63 0.83
N LYS A 355 -14.83 -18.42 0.95
CA LYS A 355 -16.12 -17.96 1.49
C LYS A 355 -15.99 -17.52 2.95
N ASN A 356 -15.32 -18.33 3.77
CA ASN A 356 -15.05 -17.95 5.16
C ASN A 356 -14.20 -16.67 5.27
N SER A 357 -13.23 -16.47 4.35
CA SER A 357 -12.45 -15.23 4.29
C SER A 357 -13.33 -14.01 3.96
N LEU A 358 -14.32 -14.14 3.08
CA LEU A 358 -15.30 -13.07 2.82
C LEU A 358 -16.11 -12.74 4.08
N ASP A 359 -16.58 -13.78 4.81
CA ASP A 359 -17.33 -13.57 6.05
C ASP A 359 -16.49 -12.87 7.12
N GLN A 360 -15.20 -13.21 7.22
CA GLN A 360 -14.25 -12.51 8.09
C GLN A 360 -14.09 -11.04 7.68
N GLN A 361 -13.96 -10.73 6.38
CA GLN A 361 -13.88 -9.34 5.92
C GLN A 361 -15.17 -8.56 6.21
N LYS A 362 -16.34 -9.16 5.98
CA LYS A 362 -17.63 -8.54 6.32
C LYS A 362 -17.74 -8.28 7.82
N GLN A 363 -17.29 -9.22 8.65
CA GLN A 363 -17.27 -9.03 10.11
C GLN A 363 -16.30 -7.91 10.52
N ALA A 364 -15.12 -7.84 9.94
CA ALA A 364 -14.16 -6.76 10.20
C ALA A 364 -14.73 -5.38 9.83
N VAL A 365 -15.36 -5.27 8.66
CA VAL A 365 -16.03 -4.02 8.23
C VAL A 365 -17.15 -3.66 9.20
N ARG A 366 -17.98 -4.61 9.62
CA ARG A 366 -19.04 -4.39 10.61
C ARG A 366 -18.47 -3.84 11.92
N GLN A 367 -17.43 -4.47 12.46
CA GLN A 367 -16.77 -4.04 13.70
C GLN A 367 -16.21 -2.63 13.57
N ASN A 368 -15.57 -2.32 12.44
CA ASN A 368 -14.99 -1.00 12.18
C ASN A 368 -16.08 0.09 12.08
N VAL A 369 -17.19 -0.19 11.39
CA VAL A 369 -18.32 0.76 11.29
C VAL A 369 -18.98 0.97 12.65
N GLN A 370 -19.26 -0.10 13.39
CA GLN A 370 -19.83 -0.02 14.73
C GLN A 370 -18.92 0.75 15.69
N LYS A 371 -17.60 0.51 15.63
CA LYS A 371 -16.62 1.25 16.41
C LYS A 371 -16.58 2.72 16.00
N ALA A 372 -16.58 3.02 14.70
CA ALA A 372 -16.57 4.41 14.23
C ALA A 372 -17.82 5.17 14.69
N GLN A 373 -19.00 4.53 14.67
CA GLN A 373 -20.22 5.13 15.20
C GLN A 373 -20.11 5.38 16.71
N PHE A 374 -19.69 4.38 17.48
CA PHE A 374 -19.49 4.53 18.91
C PHE A 374 -18.50 5.67 19.22
N ASP A 375 -17.39 5.74 18.48
CA ASP A 375 -16.39 6.79 18.65
C ASP A 375 -16.95 8.19 18.29
N VAL A 376 -17.86 8.31 17.31
CA VAL A 376 -18.55 9.56 16.97
C VAL A 376 -19.40 10.02 18.16
N ASP A 377 -20.26 9.14 18.67
CA ASP A 377 -21.15 9.47 19.77
C ASP A 377 -20.36 9.81 21.05
N ALA A 378 -19.40 8.97 21.42
CA ALA A 378 -18.58 9.16 22.61
C ALA A 378 -17.72 10.44 22.52
N ASN A 379 -17.05 10.71 21.40
CA ASN A 379 -16.23 11.90 21.23
C ASN A 379 -17.06 13.18 21.17
N TYR A 380 -18.31 13.12 20.70
CA TYR A 380 -19.22 14.26 20.74
C TYR A 380 -19.60 14.63 22.19
N GLU A 381 -19.94 13.65 23.02
CA GLU A 381 -20.23 13.85 24.42
C GLU A 381 -19.00 14.41 25.19
N VAL A 382 -17.82 13.87 24.93
CA VAL A 382 -16.56 14.40 25.49
C VAL A 382 -16.32 15.84 25.04
N TYR A 383 -16.63 16.17 23.78
CA TYR A 383 -16.50 17.53 23.26
C TYR A 383 -17.46 18.50 24.00
N LEU A 384 -18.74 18.14 24.19
CA LEU A 384 -19.70 18.94 24.92
C LEU A 384 -19.27 19.19 26.37
N ALA A 385 -18.81 18.14 27.05
CA ALA A 385 -18.29 18.26 28.43
C ALA A 385 -17.05 19.15 28.51
N ALA A 386 -16.14 19.05 27.52
CA ALA A 386 -14.95 19.91 27.49
C ALA A 386 -15.30 21.38 27.24
N VAL A 387 -16.28 21.68 26.38
CA VAL A 387 -16.77 23.07 26.16
C VAL A 387 -17.37 23.65 27.40
N GLU A 388 -18.15 22.90 28.20
CA GLU A 388 -18.73 23.39 29.46
C GLU A 388 -17.64 23.59 30.54
N ALA A 389 -16.62 22.69 30.57
CA ALA A 389 -15.46 22.85 31.42
C ALA A 389 -14.62 24.09 31.04
N GLU A 390 -14.41 24.38 29.77
CA GLU A 390 -13.75 25.61 29.31
C GLU A 390 -14.50 26.85 29.76
N LYS A 391 -15.82 26.87 29.58
CA LYS A 391 -16.67 27.99 29.99
C LYS A 391 -16.59 28.22 31.47
N SER A 392 -16.65 27.20 32.31
CA SER A 392 -16.59 27.27 33.75
C SER A 392 -15.20 27.72 34.24
N THR A 393 -14.12 27.17 33.67
CA THR A 393 -12.74 27.58 34.03
C THR A 393 -12.41 28.98 33.56
N LYS A 394 -12.97 29.43 32.42
CA LYS A 394 -12.87 30.83 31.99
C LYS A 394 -13.50 31.77 32.95
N LEU A 395 -14.72 31.47 33.44
CA LEU A 395 -15.39 32.29 34.45
C LEU A 395 -14.60 32.35 35.74
N ALA A 396 -14.05 31.21 36.18
CA ALA A 396 -13.19 31.16 37.38
C ALA A 396 -11.92 32.02 37.21
N MET A 397 -11.29 31.93 36.01
CA MET A 397 -10.13 32.76 35.68
C MET A 397 -10.49 34.26 35.69
N ASP A 398 -11.64 34.67 35.10
CA ASP A 398 -12.08 36.05 35.06
C ASP A 398 -12.33 36.59 36.46
N PHE A 399 -12.88 35.79 37.39
CA PHE A 399 -13.03 36.16 38.79
C PHE A 399 -11.70 36.26 39.54
N ALA A 400 -10.78 35.30 39.31
CA ALA A 400 -9.45 35.36 39.92
C ALA A 400 -8.67 36.59 39.45
N ASP A 401 -8.78 36.97 38.18
CA ASP A 401 -8.12 38.17 37.62
C ASP A 401 -8.69 39.47 38.26
N LYS A 402 -10.02 39.58 38.35
CA LYS A 402 -10.67 40.72 39.05
C LYS A 402 -10.31 40.78 40.53
N SER A 403 -10.28 39.65 41.23
CA SER A 403 -9.90 39.56 42.64
C SER A 403 -8.46 39.99 42.88
N TYR A 404 -7.53 39.50 42.03
CA TYR A 404 -6.13 39.91 42.07
C TYR A 404 -5.96 41.41 41.76
N ALA A 405 -6.65 41.92 40.74
CA ALA A 405 -6.62 43.32 40.37
C ALA A 405 -7.15 44.27 41.52
N ALA A 406 -8.11 43.79 42.29
CA ALA A 406 -8.66 44.49 43.46
C ALA A 406 -7.83 44.30 44.74
N GLY A 407 -6.68 43.59 44.69
CA GLY A 407 -5.82 43.32 45.84
C GLY A 407 -6.39 42.32 46.87
N ARG A 408 -7.44 41.56 46.51
CA ARG A 408 -8.13 40.58 47.38
C ARG A 408 -7.71 39.13 47.14
N GLY A 409 -7.06 38.85 46.01
CA GLY A 409 -6.58 37.52 45.62
C GLY A 409 -5.06 37.47 45.55
N THR A 410 -4.49 36.26 45.55
CA THR A 410 -3.05 36.06 45.41
C THR A 410 -2.68 35.83 43.94
N ILE A 411 -1.43 36.12 43.59
CA ILE A 411 -0.88 35.79 42.26
C ILE A 411 -0.87 34.27 42.00
N TYR A 412 -0.76 33.48 43.07
CA TYR A 412 -0.81 32.01 43.03
C TYR A 412 -2.19 31.53 42.57
N ASP A 413 -3.30 32.06 43.15
CA ASP A 413 -4.67 31.71 42.79
C ASP A 413 -4.95 32.07 41.31
N LEU A 414 -4.48 33.26 40.88
CA LEU A 414 -4.61 33.68 39.48
C LEU A 414 -3.86 32.75 38.51
N ASN A 415 -2.64 32.36 38.87
CA ASN A 415 -1.84 31.44 38.02
C ASN A 415 -2.49 30.06 37.95
N ILE A 416 -3.05 29.52 39.04
CA ILE A 416 -3.81 28.26 39.01
C ILE A 416 -5.03 28.39 38.10
N ALA A 417 -5.82 29.45 38.25
CA ALA A 417 -7.01 29.63 37.41
C ALA A 417 -6.67 29.74 35.90
N ARG A 418 -5.59 30.44 35.56
CA ARG A 418 -5.09 30.55 34.18
C ARG A 418 -4.62 29.22 33.63
N ASN A 419 -3.85 28.43 34.38
CA ASN A 419 -3.42 27.13 34.01
C ASN A 419 -4.60 26.17 33.76
N ASN A 420 -5.60 26.20 34.65
CA ASN A 420 -6.82 25.42 34.49
C ASN A 420 -7.58 25.79 33.21
N TYR A 421 -7.69 27.10 32.91
CA TYR A 421 -8.32 27.58 31.70
C TYR A 421 -7.53 27.17 30.42
N ALA A 422 -6.21 27.35 30.41
CA ALA A 422 -5.38 26.93 29.28
C ALA A 422 -5.47 25.42 29.03
N ASN A 423 -5.47 24.60 30.09
CA ASN A 423 -5.66 23.16 30.00
C ASN A 423 -7.06 22.80 29.44
N ALA A 424 -8.11 23.53 29.92
CA ALA A 424 -9.47 23.32 29.41
C ALA A 424 -9.57 23.65 27.90
N GLN A 425 -8.95 24.75 27.45
CA GLN A 425 -8.86 25.09 26.02
C GLN A 425 -8.18 23.99 25.22
N GLY A 426 -7.05 23.46 25.70
CA GLY A 426 -6.36 22.32 25.06
C GLY A 426 -7.25 21.08 24.99
N SER A 427 -8.03 20.81 26.05
CA SER A 427 -8.96 19.67 26.08
C SER A 427 -10.11 19.83 25.09
N VAL A 428 -10.64 21.05 24.90
CA VAL A 428 -11.68 21.34 23.88
C VAL A 428 -11.12 21.07 22.47
N GLU A 429 -9.94 21.58 22.14
CA GLU A 429 -9.34 21.35 20.84
C GLU A 429 -9.06 19.85 20.62
N GLN A 430 -8.53 19.14 21.61
CA GLN A 430 -8.32 17.70 21.54
C GLN A 430 -9.62 16.94 21.26
N ALA A 431 -10.68 17.22 22.02
CA ALA A 431 -11.98 16.58 21.86
C ALA A 431 -12.61 16.91 20.50
N LYS A 432 -12.49 18.17 20.05
CA LYS A 432 -12.96 18.62 18.74
C LYS A 432 -12.31 17.83 17.59
N TYR A 433 -10.99 17.72 17.58
CA TYR A 433 -10.28 17.00 16.51
C TYR A 433 -10.50 15.48 16.57
N ASN A 434 -10.67 14.90 17.76
CA ASN A 434 -11.05 13.49 17.91
C ASN A 434 -12.44 13.23 17.34
N TYR A 435 -13.43 14.08 17.65
CA TYR A 435 -14.77 13.97 17.07
C TYR A 435 -14.76 14.10 15.55
N LEU A 436 -14.03 15.08 15.02
CA LEU A 436 -13.91 15.29 13.58
C LEU A 436 -13.30 14.08 12.88
N PHE A 437 -12.26 13.48 13.44
CA PHE A 437 -11.67 12.28 12.89
C PHE A 437 -12.67 11.12 12.88
N SER A 438 -13.36 10.86 13.99
CA SER A 438 -14.38 9.83 14.09
C SER A 438 -15.49 10.03 13.06
N LEU A 439 -15.94 11.28 12.89
CA LEU A 439 -16.96 11.63 11.90
C LEU A 439 -16.48 11.41 10.46
N LYS A 440 -15.23 11.80 10.13
CA LYS A 440 -14.65 11.56 8.81
C LYS A 440 -14.46 10.08 8.54
N LEU A 441 -14.09 9.28 9.53
CA LEU A 441 -13.98 7.84 9.43
C LEU A 441 -15.35 7.19 9.15
N LEU A 442 -16.40 7.61 9.85
CA LEU A 442 -17.74 7.11 9.60
C LEU A 442 -18.24 7.49 8.19
N ASN A 443 -18.02 8.74 7.78
CA ASN A 443 -18.35 9.22 6.44
C ASN A 443 -17.60 8.45 5.35
N PHE A 444 -16.34 8.10 5.58
CA PHE A 444 -15.57 7.27 4.68
C PHE A 444 -16.21 5.89 4.45
N TYR A 445 -16.70 5.23 5.53
CA TYR A 445 -17.45 3.97 5.39
C TYR A 445 -18.80 4.17 4.72
N ALA A 446 -19.40 5.36 4.81
CA ALA A 446 -20.60 5.73 4.07
C ALA A 446 -20.32 6.08 2.59
N GLY A 447 -19.07 5.93 2.11
CA GLY A 447 -18.69 6.21 0.73
C GLY A 447 -18.46 7.69 0.41
N ILE A 448 -18.39 8.55 1.41
CA ILE A 448 -18.12 9.99 1.26
C ILE A 448 -16.60 10.21 1.22
N PRO A 449 -16.05 10.88 0.20
CA PRO A 449 -14.62 11.13 0.10
C PRO A 449 -14.04 11.90 1.30
N LEU A 450 -12.80 11.60 1.69
CA LEU A 450 -12.07 12.32 2.73
C LEU A 450 -11.76 13.75 2.26
N SER A 451 -12.45 14.73 2.83
CA SER A 451 -12.22 16.18 2.65
C SER A 451 -12.37 16.87 4.00
N LEU A 452 -11.62 17.95 4.21
CA LEU A 452 -11.75 18.84 5.38
C LEU A 452 -12.59 20.05 5.03
#